data_acdd545eb72449912114078a3eb5fde1
#
_entry.id   acdd545eb72449912114078a3eb5fde1
#
_cell.length_a   1.000
_cell.length_b   1.000
_cell.length_c   1.000
_cell.angle_alpha   90.00
_cell.angle_beta   90.00
_cell.angle_gamma   90.00
#
_symmetry.space_group_name_H-M   'P 1'
#
loop_
_entity.id
_entity.type
_entity.pdbx_description
1 polymer ?
#
loop_
_entity_poly.entity_id
_entity_poly.type
_entity_poly.pdbx_seq_one_letter_code
_entity_poly.pdbx_strand_id
1 'polypeptide(L)'
;MNLKQFRDLKFTKRFLDILNTYHPKTVAPDQDYLNAIANNHVLKISQNWNAMPAKKETDPQIIHYNLYLKPWHYEDVLYGDVFWDYAKESNYYDELVNIQKNYSDKDKQIDKEKMDTLMKQVQEIPAKELTLYKLNQEGKQIRL
;
A
#
# COMPACT_ATOMS: atom_id res chain seq x y z
N MET A 1 -16.15 -0.01 -2.05
CA MET A 1 -16.07 0.88 -3.23
C MET A 1 -17.43 0.89 -3.94
N ASN A 2 -17.95 2.07 -4.32
CA ASN A 2 -19.21 2.18 -5.08
C ASN A 2 -18.93 2.05 -6.58
N LEU A 3 -18.96 0.83 -7.11
CA LEU A 3 -18.63 0.53 -8.50
C LEU A 3 -19.60 1.15 -9.51
N LYS A 4 -20.88 1.36 -9.13
CA LYS A 4 -21.84 2.05 -9.96
C LYS A 4 -21.40 3.49 -10.18
N GLN A 5 -21.12 4.20 -9.11
CA GLN A 5 -20.65 5.59 -9.16
C GLN A 5 -19.33 5.73 -9.94
N PHE A 6 -18.40 4.78 -9.79
CA PHE A 6 -17.17 4.74 -10.58
C PHE A 6 -17.43 4.70 -12.09
N ARG A 7 -18.41 3.89 -12.53
CA ARG A 7 -18.80 3.82 -13.93
C ARG A 7 -19.47 5.11 -14.41
N ASP A 8 -20.43 5.61 -13.63
CA ASP A 8 -21.20 6.83 -13.95
C ASP A 8 -20.27 8.05 -14.10
N LEU A 9 -19.26 8.15 -13.24
CA LEU A 9 -18.23 9.20 -13.26
C LEU A 9 -17.08 8.96 -14.23
N LYS A 10 -17.12 7.83 -14.97
CA LYS A 10 -16.08 7.42 -15.93
C LYS A 10 -14.67 7.44 -15.31
N PHE A 11 -14.54 6.94 -14.09
CA PHE A 11 -13.31 7.02 -13.30
C PHE A 11 -12.09 6.48 -14.04
N THR A 12 -12.22 5.31 -14.69
CA THR A 12 -11.13 4.69 -15.47
C THR A 12 -10.67 5.59 -16.62
N LYS A 13 -11.62 6.21 -17.33
CA LYS A 13 -11.25 7.17 -18.39
C LYS A 13 -10.47 8.34 -17.84
N ARG A 14 -10.93 8.92 -16.73
CA ARG A 14 -10.26 10.06 -16.09
C ARG A 14 -8.84 9.69 -15.62
N PHE A 15 -8.67 8.51 -15.01
CA PHE A 15 -7.36 7.98 -14.66
C PHE A 15 -6.43 7.93 -15.88
N LEU A 16 -6.90 7.34 -16.98
CA LEU A 16 -6.11 7.21 -18.21
C LEU A 16 -5.80 8.57 -18.86
N ASP A 17 -6.76 9.50 -18.86
CA ASP A 17 -6.56 10.85 -19.39
C ASP A 17 -5.45 11.59 -18.60
N ILE A 18 -5.46 11.50 -17.27
CA ILE A 18 -4.44 12.11 -16.41
C ILE A 18 -3.07 11.46 -16.65
N LEU A 19 -3.04 10.14 -16.65
CA LEU A 19 -1.81 9.37 -16.88
C LEU A 19 -1.18 9.75 -18.24
N ASN A 20 -1.97 9.71 -19.30
CA ASN A 20 -1.49 9.92 -20.67
C ASN A 20 -1.17 11.39 -20.99
N THR A 21 -1.81 12.35 -20.29
CA THR A 21 -1.60 13.77 -20.55
C THR A 21 -0.42 14.33 -19.76
N TYR A 22 -0.30 13.94 -18.49
CA TYR A 22 0.64 14.59 -17.55
C TYR A 22 1.78 13.69 -17.12
N HIS A 23 1.65 12.37 -17.23
CA HIS A 23 2.66 11.38 -16.76
C HIS A 23 3.18 11.64 -15.34
N PRO A 24 2.30 11.92 -14.35
CA PRO A 24 2.75 12.28 -13.01
C PRO A 24 3.51 11.13 -12.35
N LYS A 25 4.55 11.46 -11.62
CA LYS A 25 5.29 10.49 -10.81
C LYS A 25 4.53 10.18 -9.53
N THR A 26 4.50 8.91 -9.15
CA THR A 26 3.79 8.38 -7.99
C THR A 26 4.72 7.47 -7.19
N VAL A 27 4.45 7.32 -5.91
CA VAL A 27 5.10 6.33 -5.02
C VAL A 27 4.23 5.07 -4.91
N ALA A 28 2.92 5.27 -4.79
CA ALA A 28 1.91 4.20 -4.73
C ALA A 28 0.87 4.47 -5.84
N PRO A 29 1.11 3.97 -7.08
CA PRO A 29 0.39 4.42 -8.28
C PRO A 29 -1.13 4.37 -8.16
N ASP A 30 -1.70 3.25 -7.73
CA ASP A 30 -3.13 3.08 -7.56
C ASP A 30 -3.72 3.98 -6.47
N GLN A 31 -3.07 4.05 -5.31
CA GLN A 31 -3.50 4.86 -4.17
C GLN A 31 -3.39 6.36 -4.45
N ASP A 32 -2.30 6.80 -5.08
CA ASP A 32 -2.07 8.21 -5.40
C ASP A 32 -3.15 8.74 -6.35
N TYR A 33 -3.47 7.99 -7.41
CA TYR A 33 -4.54 8.35 -8.34
C TYR A 33 -5.93 8.28 -7.71
N LEU A 34 -6.23 7.22 -6.94
CA LEU A 34 -7.51 7.11 -6.23
C LEU A 34 -7.73 8.28 -5.29
N ASN A 35 -6.72 8.61 -4.49
CA ASN A 35 -6.78 9.73 -3.54
C ASN A 35 -6.93 11.08 -4.24
N ALA A 36 -6.18 11.31 -5.31
CA ALA A 36 -6.22 12.56 -6.04
C ALA A 36 -7.54 12.77 -6.78
N ILE A 37 -8.05 11.75 -7.47
CA ILE A 37 -9.27 11.83 -8.27
C ILE A 37 -10.50 11.86 -7.36
N ALA A 38 -10.61 10.95 -6.39
CA ALA A 38 -11.75 10.87 -5.49
C ALA A 38 -11.78 12.03 -4.49
N ASN A 39 -10.64 12.65 -4.18
CA ASN A 39 -10.52 13.76 -3.25
C ASN A 39 -11.40 13.52 -1.98
N ASN A 40 -12.29 14.45 -1.64
CA ASN A 40 -13.14 14.35 -0.45
C ASN A 40 -14.33 13.37 -0.58
N HIS A 41 -14.45 12.64 -1.70
CA HIS A 41 -15.50 11.63 -1.92
C HIS A 41 -15.09 10.24 -1.40
N VAL A 42 -14.40 10.18 -0.25
CA VAL A 42 -13.98 8.93 0.41
C VAL A 42 -14.56 8.84 1.81
N LEU A 43 -15.13 7.68 2.14
CA LEU A 43 -15.52 7.36 3.50
C LEU A 43 -14.30 6.86 4.26
N LYS A 44 -13.91 7.58 5.30
CA LYS A 44 -12.87 7.13 6.22
C LYS A 44 -13.47 6.16 7.23
N ILE A 45 -12.88 4.99 7.35
CA ILE A 45 -13.22 3.96 8.34
C ILE A 45 -12.14 3.89 9.42
N SER A 46 -12.42 3.18 10.53
CA SER A 46 -11.44 2.98 11.60
C SER A 46 -10.17 2.29 11.08
N GLN A 47 -9.02 2.65 11.64
CA GLN A 47 -7.73 2.03 11.37
C GLN A 47 -7.72 0.52 11.69
N ASN A 48 -8.61 0.06 12.57
CA ASN A 48 -8.79 -1.37 12.85
C ASN A 48 -9.09 -2.22 11.60
N TRP A 49 -9.68 -1.62 10.56
CA TRP A 49 -9.92 -2.26 9.26
C TRP A 49 -8.69 -2.31 8.34
N ASN A 50 -7.57 -1.79 8.80
CA ASN A 50 -6.28 -1.85 8.12
C ASN A 50 -5.15 -1.77 9.14
N ALA A 51 -5.18 -2.63 10.15
CA ALA A 51 -4.14 -2.72 11.16
C ALA A 51 -2.83 -3.21 10.51
N MET A 52 -1.76 -2.47 10.71
CA MET A 52 -0.45 -2.78 10.13
C MET A 52 0.55 -3.16 11.22
N PRO A 53 1.59 -3.97 10.93
CA PRO A 53 2.57 -4.42 11.92
C PRO A 53 3.46 -3.30 12.48
N ALA A 54 3.32 -2.07 12.02
CA ALA A 54 4.07 -0.92 12.53
C ALA A 54 3.47 -0.31 13.81
N LYS A 55 2.18 -0.55 14.10
CA LYS A 55 1.49 0.00 15.26
C LYS A 55 0.39 -0.95 15.74
N LYS A 56 0.35 -1.16 17.06
CA LYS A 56 -0.70 -1.99 17.67
C LYS A 56 -2.02 -1.23 17.73
N GLU A 57 -3.08 -1.84 17.19
CA GLU A 57 -4.47 -1.40 17.34
C GLU A 57 -5.17 -2.25 18.40
N THR A 58 -6.20 -1.70 19.03
CA THR A 58 -6.90 -2.34 20.15
C THR A 58 -7.85 -3.46 19.73
N ASP A 59 -8.43 -3.35 18.52
CA ASP A 59 -9.43 -4.28 17.98
C ASP A 59 -9.27 -4.41 16.47
N PRO A 60 -8.19 -5.07 15.97
CA PRO A 60 -7.94 -5.22 14.55
C PRO A 60 -8.97 -6.13 13.89
N GLN A 61 -9.67 -5.61 12.88
CA GLN A 61 -10.63 -6.36 12.07
C GLN A 61 -10.00 -6.97 10.83
N ILE A 62 -9.04 -6.27 10.23
CA ILE A 62 -8.20 -6.76 9.14
C ILE A 62 -6.75 -6.42 9.47
N ILE A 63 -5.88 -7.43 9.44
CA ILE A 63 -4.43 -7.25 9.60
C ILE A 63 -3.79 -7.28 8.21
N HIS A 64 -3.07 -6.21 7.88
CA HIS A 64 -2.44 -6.02 6.59
C HIS A 64 -0.92 -6.03 6.74
N TYR A 65 -0.31 -7.16 6.46
CA TYR A 65 1.16 -7.31 6.43
C TYR A 65 1.70 -6.70 5.12
N ASN A 66 1.81 -5.38 5.07
CA ASN A 66 2.31 -4.67 3.91
C ASN A 66 3.84 -4.66 3.84
N LEU A 67 4.39 -4.28 2.68
CA LEU A 67 5.82 -4.17 2.41
C LEU A 67 6.61 -5.43 2.83
N TYR A 68 7.67 -5.29 3.62
CA TYR A 68 8.64 -6.34 3.91
C TYR A 68 8.39 -7.06 5.24
N LEU A 69 7.68 -6.46 6.20
CA LEU A 69 7.40 -7.07 7.50
C LEU A 69 6.34 -8.16 7.37
N LYS A 70 6.77 -9.35 6.97
CA LYS A 70 5.93 -10.52 6.76
C LYS A 70 6.17 -11.57 7.84
N PRO A 71 5.14 -12.18 8.46
CA PRO A 71 5.31 -13.24 9.45
C PRO A 71 6.09 -14.46 8.96
N TRP A 72 6.04 -14.74 7.66
CA TRP A 72 6.80 -15.83 7.03
C TRP A 72 8.21 -15.44 6.58
N HIS A 73 8.66 -14.23 6.91
CA HIS A 73 10.04 -13.76 6.72
C HIS A 73 10.72 -13.48 8.07
N TYR A 74 9.97 -12.97 9.04
CA TYR A 74 10.50 -12.51 10.33
C TYR A 74 9.74 -13.14 11.50
N GLU A 75 10.44 -13.43 12.58
CA GLU A 75 9.85 -14.08 13.77
C GLU A 75 9.00 -13.11 14.59
N ASP A 76 9.48 -11.88 14.82
CA ASP A 76 8.88 -10.90 15.73
C ASP A 76 8.00 -9.87 15.02
N VAL A 77 7.10 -10.32 14.15
CA VAL A 77 6.15 -9.43 13.47
C VAL A 77 4.91 -9.23 14.34
N LEU A 78 4.53 -7.98 14.56
CA LEU A 78 3.29 -7.67 15.29
C LEU A 78 2.09 -8.36 14.62
N TYR A 79 1.26 -9.05 15.42
CA TYR A 79 0.17 -9.94 14.98
C TYR A 79 0.64 -11.20 14.21
N GLY A 80 1.91 -11.56 14.29
CA GLY A 80 2.42 -12.76 13.64
C GLY A 80 1.75 -14.04 14.15
N ASP A 81 1.40 -14.09 15.44
CA ASP A 81 0.62 -15.15 16.07
C ASP A 81 -0.71 -15.39 15.36
N VAL A 82 -1.46 -14.33 15.06
CA VAL A 82 -2.73 -14.42 14.33
C VAL A 82 -2.53 -15.00 12.93
N PHE A 83 -1.49 -14.56 12.21
CA PHE A 83 -1.15 -15.14 10.91
C PHE A 83 -0.87 -16.63 10.99
N TRP A 84 -0.04 -17.04 11.95
CA TRP A 84 0.36 -18.44 12.10
C TRP A 84 -0.79 -19.35 12.53
N ASP A 85 -1.74 -18.84 13.30
CA ASP A 85 -2.94 -19.61 13.66
C ASP A 85 -3.79 -19.93 12.42
N TYR A 86 -4.00 -18.98 11.52
CA TYR A 86 -4.65 -19.27 10.23
C TYR A 86 -3.79 -20.12 9.30
N ALA A 87 -2.48 -19.90 9.28
CA ALA A 87 -1.58 -20.67 8.42
C ALA A 87 -1.60 -22.16 8.75
N LYS A 88 -1.73 -22.54 10.03
CA LYS A 88 -1.84 -23.94 10.48
C LYS A 88 -3.02 -24.69 9.88
N GLU A 89 -4.09 -23.98 9.53
CA GLU A 89 -5.30 -24.54 8.91
C GLU A 89 -5.17 -24.65 7.37
N SER A 90 -4.11 -24.11 6.80
CA SER A 90 -3.87 -24.09 5.36
C SER A 90 -2.99 -25.25 4.90
N ASN A 91 -3.10 -25.61 3.62
CA ASN A 91 -2.21 -26.58 2.98
C ASN A 91 -0.78 -26.06 2.76
N TYR A 92 -0.50 -24.81 3.10
CA TYR A 92 0.78 -24.13 2.87
C TYR A 92 1.61 -23.98 4.14
N TYR A 93 1.15 -24.49 5.29
CA TYR A 93 1.81 -24.28 6.57
C TYR A 93 3.28 -24.67 6.57
N ASP A 94 3.58 -25.90 6.14
CA ASP A 94 4.96 -26.42 6.12
C ASP A 94 5.86 -25.63 5.17
N GLU A 95 5.31 -25.18 4.03
CA GLU A 95 6.03 -24.34 3.07
C GLU A 95 6.34 -22.95 3.69
N LEU A 96 5.37 -22.33 4.34
CA LEU A 96 5.57 -21.03 5.03
C LEU A 96 6.59 -21.13 6.15
N VAL A 97 6.55 -22.19 6.95
CA VAL A 97 7.57 -22.45 8.00
C VAL A 97 8.95 -22.63 7.38
N ASN A 98 9.04 -23.36 6.28
CA ASN A 98 10.30 -23.57 5.57
C ASN A 98 10.85 -22.25 4.99
N ILE A 99 9.99 -21.40 4.41
CA ILE A 99 10.36 -20.06 3.95
C ILE A 99 10.96 -19.24 5.10
N GLN A 100 10.28 -19.20 6.26
CA GLN A 100 10.75 -18.43 7.42
C GLN A 100 12.13 -18.92 7.91
N LYS A 101 12.31 -20.23 8.06
CA LYS A 101 13.58 -20.83 8.50
C LYS A 101 14.74 -20.55 7.56
N ASN A 102 14.47 -20.45 6.26
CA ASN A 102 15.49 -20.23 5.23
C ASN A 102 15.63 -18.76 4.83
N TYR A 103 14.85 -17.84 5.44
CA TYR A 103 14.98 -16.42 5.16
C TYR A 103 16.28 -15.87 5.74
N SER A 104 17.27 -15.73 4.87
CA SER A 104 18.64 -15.46 5.26
C SER A 104 18.87 -14.00 5.67
N ASP A 105 19.98 -13.74 6.34
CA ASP A 105 20.41 -12.36 6.66
C ASP A 105 20.66 -11.53 5.38
N LYS A 106 21.04 -12.18 4.29
CA LYS A 106 21.15 -11.54 2.98
C LYS A 106 19.78 -11.07 2.47
N ASP A 107 18.72 -11.89 2.63
CA ASP A 107 17.36 -11.52 2.23
C ASP A 107 16.84 -10.36 3.08
N LYS A 108 17.09 -10.39 4.38
CA LYS A 108 16.75 -9.29 5.31
C LYS A 108 17.49 -8.00 4.94
N GLN A 109 18.74 -8.09 4.52
CA GLN A 109 19.51 -6.93 4.07
C GLN A 109 18.94 -6.35 2.76
N ILE A 110 18.53 -7.20 1.82
CA ILE A 110 17.85 -6.78 0.59
C ILE A 110 16.53 -6.06 0.89
N ASP A 111 15.73 -6.57 1.84
CA ASP A 111 14.48 -5.92 2.27
C ASP A 111 14.76 -4.53 2.85
N LYS A 112 15.79 -4.40 3.66
CA LYS A 112 16.21 -3.11 4.22
C LYS A 112 16.62 -2.12 3.14
N GLU A 113 17.44 -2.53 2.18
CA GLU A 113 17.87 -1.68 1.07
C GLU A 113 16.71 -1.21 0.20
N LYS A 114 15.73 -2.10 -0.06
CA LYS A 114 14.51 -1.75 -0.77
C LYS A 114 13.65 -0.76 0.03
N MET A 115 13.54 -0.94 1.35
CA MET A 115 12.84 -0.01 2.22
C MET A 115 13.51 1.37 2.22
N ASP A 116 14.83 1.43 2.35
CA ASP A 116 15.59 2.68 2.32
C ASP A 116 15.41 3.39 0.96
N THR A 117 15.41 2.63 -0.13
CA THR A 117 15.15 3.15 -1.48
C THR A 117 13.74 3.73 -1.59
N LEU A 118 12.73 3.01 -1.08
CA LEU A 118 11.34 3.50 -1.05
C LEU A 118 11.21 4.77 -0.23
N MET A 119 11.82 4.82 0.97
CA MET A 119 11.80 6.01 1.82
C MET A 119 12.46 7.21 1.15
N LYS A 120 13.55 6.99 0.41
CA LYS A 120 14.18 8.03 -0.40
C LYS A 120 13.24 8.53 -1.51
N GLN A 121 12.55 7.64 -2.22
CA GLN A 121 11.58 8.01 -3.25
C GLN A 121 10.41 8.82 -2.68
N VAL A 122 9.90 8.46 -1.50
CA VAL A 122 8.85 9.21 -0.79
C VAL A 122 9.25 10.67 -0.56
N GLN A 123 10.51 10.95 -0.30
CA GLN A 123 11.03 12.29 -0.08
C GLN A 123 11.34 13.04 -1.40
N GLU A 124 11.96 12.35 -2.35
CA GLU A 124 12.47 12.95 -3.58
C GLU A 124 11.38 13.22 -4.62
N ILE A 125 10.43 12.31 -4.81
CA ILE A 125 9.40 12.45 -5.84
C ILE A 125 8.56 13.71 -5.61
N PRO A 126 7.99 13.98 -4.42
CA PRO A 126 7.24 15.23 -4.20
C PRO A 126 8.08 16.49 -4.36
N ALA A 127 9.37 16.43 -4.04
CA ALA A 127 10.25 17.58 -4.13
C ALA A 127 10.65 17.91 -5.57
N LYS A 128 11.00 16.90 -6.38
CA LYS A 128 11.66 17.07 -7.67
C LYS A 128 10.77 16.85 -8.88
N GLU A 129 9.78 15.95 -8.76
CA GLU A 129 8.99 15.47 -9.91
C GLU A 129 7.60 16.14 -10.01
N LEU A 130 6.98 16.04 -11.19
CA LEU A 130 5.59 16.39 -11.38
C LEU A 130 4.71 15.34 -10.69
N THR A 131 3.91 15.75 -9.72
CA THR A 131 3.01 14.88 -8.95
C THR A 131 1.55 15.29 -9.16
N LEU A 132 0.63 14.39 -8.81
CA LEU A 132 -0.81 14.71 -8.80
C LEU A 132 -1.15 15.89 -7.87
N TYR A 133 -0.42 16.02 -6.76
CA TYR A 133 -0.56 17.18 -5.87
C TYR A 133 -0.19 18.49 -6.56
N LYS A 134 0.95 18.55 -7.26
CA LYS A 134 1.39 19.74 -8.01
C LYS A 134 0.41 20.10 -9.11
N LEU A 135 -0.05 19.11 -9.90
CA LEU A 135 -1.08 19.32 -10.92
C LEU A 135 -2.34 19.98 -10.33
N ASN A 136 -2.76 19.50 -9.17
CA ASN A 136 -3.92 20.07 -8.49
C ASN A 136 -3.67 21.51 -8.00
N GLN A 137 -2.46 21.83 -7.51
CA GLN A 137 -2.09 23.20 -7.13
C GLN A 137 -2.06 24.14 -8.34
N GLU A 138 -1.67 23.65 -9.50
CA GLU A 138 -1.69 24.38 -10.78
C GLU A 138 -3.11 24.54 -11.37
N GLY A 139 -4.15 24.11 -10.67
CA GLY A 139 -5.52 24.21 -11.11
C GLY A 139 -5.91 23.25 -12.25
N LYS A 140 -5.11 22.21 -12.50
CA LYS A 140 -5.48 21.17 -13.47
C LYS A 140 -6.67 20.37 -12.95
N GLN A 141 -7.63 20.11 -13.84
CA GLN A 141 -8.87 19.42 -13.47
C GLN A 141 -8.64 17.90 -13.38
N ILE A 142 -8.04 17.45 -12.26
CA ILE A 142 -7.77 16.03 -11.98
C ILE A 142 -8.79 15.37 -11.04
N ARG A 143 -9.65 16.16 -10.40
CA ARG A 143 -10.67 15.70 -9.42
C ARG A 143 -12.00 15.36 -10.09
N LEU A 144 -12.80 14.55 -9.37
CA LEU A 144 -14.22 14.29 -9.72
C LEU A 144 -15.06 15.55 -9.58
#